data_68936585508554ea2618507b5e9209ce
#
_entry.id   68936585508554ea2618507b5e9209ce
#
_cell.length_a   1.000
_cell.length_b   1.000
_cell.length_c   1.000
_cell.angle_alpha   90.00
_cell.angle_beta   90.00
_cell.angle_gamma   90.00
#
_symmetry.space_group_name_H-M   'P 1'
#
loop_
_entity.id
_entity.type
_entity.pdbx_description
1 polymer ?
#
loop_
_entity_poly.entity_id
_entity_poly.type
_entity_poly.pdbx_seq_one_letter_code
_entity_poly.pdbx_strand_id
1 'polypeptide(L)'
;MDKRRFHHDLLSIAVPVTLQCLLQSSFGIADQIMVGQLGSVSIAAIGFAGKFSGLCSTVINAVVTAASIMLSQYVGKKDKEGEYKAFSLSLVSALSVASLFFLVSILFPSFIMGLYSTDLAAINVASSYLRIVSLSFIPMAFMLMASASLRCRDKAKLPMYATFFSVVLNTVLNYVFIFIFQKGAEGAAWATVISQLVAFVIVMVLGGKTLPVKVGKGKGGDYGKAFLKILLPIMVCEFLWSLGENVYGGVYGHIGTDSAAAMVLSYPIQNIMIGTLTGVSQAAGIMVGKMLGNKDYDNALWSSRRLVVYGLLGSGIISLLIMFTRPFYLSIYNVEESVRSIGSMILMVYAFIAPVKVGNMILAGGILRSGGRTDITGAIDILGTWGIGVPLALISSSLLHLPIHLVYLMLSLEEVVRLIVGFVVFKKGKWMKSL
;
A
#
# COMPACT_ATOMS: atom_id res chain seq x y z
N MET A 1 -10.31 -23.04 -17.93
CA MET A 1 -11.18 -22.17 -17.09
C MET A 1 -12.19 -21.46 -17.98
N ASP A 2 -13.49 -21.47 -17.61
CA ASP A 2 -14.52 -20.75 -18.37
C ASP A 2 -14.29 -19.23 -18.27
N LYS A 3 -14.44 -18.52 -19.42
CA LYS A 3 -14.27 -17.05 -19.47
C LYS A 3 -15.20 -16.31 -18.51
N ARG A 4 -16.46 -16.77 -18.37
CA ARG A 4 -17.44 -16.14 -17.47
C ARG A 4 -17.02 -16.27 -16.03
N ARG A 5 -16.53 -17.43 -15.60
CA ARG A 5 -16.04 -17.68 -14.26
C ARG A 5 -14.81 -16.82 -13.96
N PHE A 6 -13.88 -16.71 -14.92
CA PHE A 6 -12.70 -15.84 -14.75
C PHE A 6 -13.08 -14.37 -14.47
N HIS A 7 -13.99 -13.79 -15.27
CA HIS A 7 -14.42 -12.40 -15.06
C HIS A 7 -15.19 -12.23 -13.73
N HIS A 8 -16.04 -13.20 -13.37
CA HIS A 8 -16.73 -13.18 -12.09
C HIS A 8 -15.75 -13.19 -10.92
N ASP A 9 -14.76 -14.09 -10.93
CA ASP A 9 -13.77 -14.22 -9.86
C ASP A 9 -12.88 -12.96 -9.78
N LEU A 10 -12.47 -12.42 -10.93
CA LEU A 10 -11.72 -11.16 -11.00
C LEU A 10 -12.51 -10.01 -10.40
N LEU A 11 -13.74 -9.78 -10.85
CA LEU A 11 -14.56 -8.65 -10.39
C LEU A 11 -14.96 -8.79 -8.92
N SER A 12 -15.18 -10.00 -8.44
CA SER A 12 -15.54 -10.27 -7.03
C SER A 12 -14.45 -9.88 -6.04
N ILE A 13 -13.18 -9.84 -6.47
CA ILE A 13 -12.03 -9.41 -5.67
C ILE A 13 -11.62 -7.99 -6.01
N ALA A 14 -11.43 -7.70 -7.32
CA ALA A 14 -10.89 -6.42 -7.77
C ALA A 14 -11.79 -5.25 -7.42
N VAL A 15 -13.10 -5.34 -7.66
CA VAL A 15 -14.03 -4.23 -7.39
C VAL A 15 -14.09 -3.85 -5.91
N PRO A 16 -14.31 -4.79 -4.95
CA PRO A 16 -14.30 -4.43 -3.54
C PRO A 16 -12.97 -3.85 -3.06
N VAL A 17 -11.83 -4.37 -3.54
CA VAL A 17 -10.51 -3.85 -3.15
C VAL A 17 -10.27 -2.46 -3.73
N THR A 18 -10.61 -2.23 -5.01
CA THR A 18 -10.54 -0.91 -5.64
C THR A 18 -11.39 0.12 -4.88
N LEU A 19 -12.65 -0.22 -4.59
CA LEU A 19 -13.53 0.66 -3.82
C LEU A 19 -12.97 0.95 -2.43
N GLN A 20 -12.40 -0.06 -1.76
CA GLN A 20 -11.74 0.12 -0.47
C GLN A 20 -10.57 1.11 -0.56
N CYS A 21 -9.70 0.98 -1.56
CA CYS A 21 -8.57 1.88 -1.77
C CYS A 21 -9.02 3.31 -2.11
N LEU A 22 -10.02 3.46 -2.98
CA LEU A 22 -10.57 4.77 -3.35
C LEU A 22 -11.23 5.46 -2.15
N LEU A 23 -12.00 4.73 -1.34
CA LEU A 23 -12.59 5.26 -0.12
C LEU A 23 -11.48 5.76 0.83
N GLN A 24 -10.47 4.94 1.12
CA GLN A 24 -9.36 5.34 1.98
C GLN A 24 -8.63 6.59 1.47
N SER A 25 -8.37 6.69 0.16
CA SER A 25 -7.71 7.86 -0.42
C SER A 25 -8.57 9.11 -0.33
N SER A 26 -9.86 9.02 -0.66
CA SER A 26 -10.79 10.16 -0.65
C SER A 26 -10.99 10.72 0.75
N PHE A 27 -11.13 9.86 1.74
CA PHE A 27 -11.34 10.29 3.11
C PHE A 27 -10.03 10.73 3.79
N GLY A 28 -8.89 10.21 3.37
CA GLY A 28 -7.59 10.76 3.78
C GLY A 28 -7.43 12.23 3.41
N ILE A 29 -7.97 12.65 2.26
CA ILE A 29 -8.02 14.06 1.86
C ILE A 29 -8.93 14.87 2.79
N ALA A 30 -10.14 14.35 3.10
CA ALA A 30 -11.07 15.02 4.00
C ALA A 30 -10.48 15.17 5.42
N ASP A 31 -9.78 14.14 5.91
CA ASP A 31 -9.07 14.17 7.19
C ASP A 31 -7.97 15.25 7.19
N GLN A 32 -7.15 15.31 6.14
CA GLN A 32 -6.13 16.35 5.99
C GLN A 32 -6.71 17.78 5.97
N ILE A 33 -7.86 17.97 5.33
CA ILE A 33 -8.54 19.27 5.32
C ILE A 33 -9.00 19.67 6.73
N MET A 34 -9.59 18.75 7.49
CA MET A 34 -10.02 19.00 8.86
C MET A 34 -8.86 19.28 9.81
N VAL A 35 -7.80 18.47 9.74
CA VAL A 35 -6.56 18.66 10.50
C VAL A 35 -5.87 19.97 10.11
N GLY A 36 -5.97 20.37 8.85
CA GLY A 36 -5.45 21.63 8.33
C GLY A 36 -6.00 22.89 9.03
N GLN A 37 -7.16 22.80 9.70
CA GLN A 37 -7.74 23.89 10.46
C GLN A 37 -7.15 24.04 11.88
N LEU A 38 -6.34 23.09 12.34
CA LEU A 38 -5.80 23.08 13.72
C LEU A 38 -4.54 23.95 13.94
N GLY A 39 -4.05 24.62 12.90
CA GLY A 39 -2.82 25.43 12.94
C GLY A 39 -1.55 24.63 12.71
N SER A 40 -0.46 25.35 12.40
CA SER A 40 0.80 24.79 11.90
C SER A 40 1.47 23.77 12.85
N VAL A 41 1.45 24.03 14.14
CA VAL A 41 2.04 23.12 15.16
C VAL A 41 1.31 21.79 15.18
N SER A 42 -0.04 21.79 15.17
CA SER A 42 -0.83 20.56 15.18
C SER A 42 -0.69 19.78 13.87
N ILE A 43 -0.64 20.47 12.72
CA ILE A 43 -0.43 19.87 11.40
C ILE A 43 0.94 19.14 11.37
N ALA A 44 2.00 19.83 11.81
CA ALA A 44 3.34 19.25 11.86
C ALA A 44 3.38 18.04 12.81
N ALA A 45 2.80 18.16 14.01
CA ALA A 45 2.74 17.12 15.02
C ALA A 45 2.03 15.85 14.51
N ILE A 46 0.85 16.00 13.89
CA ILE A 46 0.10 14.88 13.30
C ILE A 46 0.89 14.28 12.13
N GLY A 47 1.57 15.11 11.33
CA GLY A 47 2.44 14.65 10.26
C GLY A 47 3.60 13.78 10.75
N PHE A 48 4.29 14.16 11.83
CA PHE A 48 5.38 13.38 12.42
C PHE A 48 4.89 12.03 12.98
N ALA A 49 3.83 12.06 13.77
CA ALA A 49 3.22 10.85 14.29
C ALA A 49 2.68 9.94 13.18
N GLY A 50 2.14 10.54 12.10
CA GLY A 50 1.70 9.84 10.90
C GLY A 50 2.84 9.11 10.17
N LYS A 51 4.04 9.70 10.08
CA LYS A 51 5.22 9.03 9.52
C LYS A 51 5.61 7.79 10.33
N PHE A 52 5.63 7.89 11.66
CA PHE A 52 5.92 6.75 12.52
C PHE A 52 4.84 5.66 12.43
N SER A 53 3.56 6.04 12.45
CA SER A 53 2.44 5.10 12.23
C SER A 53 2.50 4.45 10.86
N GLY A 54 2.95 5.18 9.83
CA GLY A 54 3.21 4.68 8.50
C GLY A 54 4.26 3.57 8.47
N LEU A 55 5.36 3.71 9.23
CA LEU A 55 6.36 2.64 9.37
C LEU A 55 5.75 1.37 9.96
N CYS A 56 4.94 1.50 11.02
CA CYS A 56 4.21 0.37 11.59
C CYS A 56 3.33 -0.32 10.54
N SER A 57 2.55 0.46 9.79
CA SER A 57 1.69 -0.05 8.72
C SER A 57 2.48 -0.76 7.62
N THR A 58 3.63 -0.25 7.22
CA THR A 58 4.49 -0.85 6.18
C THR A 58 5.00 -2.23 6.62
N VAL A 59 5.50 -2.35 7.86
CA VAL A 59 5.98 -3.64 8.39
C VAL A 59 4.82 -4.65 8.50
N ILE A 60 3.65 -4.23 8.99
CA ILE A 60 2.47 -5.09 9.06
C ILE A 60 2.03 -5.51 7.65
N ASN A 61 2.03 -4.61 6.66
CA ASN A 61 1.68 -4.93 5.28
C ASN A 61 2.63 -5.94 4.63
N ALA A 62 3.93 -5.92 4.97
CA ALA A 62 4.86 -6.95 4.54
C ALA A 62 4.46 -8.34 5.06
N VAL A 63 4.08 -8.43 6.35
CA VAL A 63 3.56 -9.67 6.97
C VAL A 63 2.27 -10.12 6.28
N VAL A 64 1.34 -9.19 6.04
CA VAL A 64 0.05 -9.46 5.37
C VAL A 64 0.24 -9.94 3.92
N THR A 65 1.22 -9.39 3.21
CA THR A 65 1.57 -9.81 1.85
C THR A 65 2.11 -11.24 1.85
N ALA A 66 3.03 -11.57 2.74
CA ALA A 66 3.56 -12.93 2.90
C ALA A 66 2.43 -13.92 3.26
N ALA A 67 1.55 -13.53 4.17
CA ALA A 67 0.36 -14.29 4.54
C ALA A 67 -0.57 -14.53 3.35
N SER A 68 -0.85 -13.51 2.54
CA SER A 68 -1.73 -13.61 1.38
C SER A 68 -1.22 -14.61 0.34
N ILE A 69 0.11 -14.66 0.12
CA ILE A 69 0.75 -15.62 -0.77
C ILE A 69 0.51 -17.05 -0.26
N MET A 70 0.77 -17.31 1.01
CA MET A 70 0.58 -18.64 1.59
C MET A 70 -0.90 -19.04 1.63
N LEU A 71 -1.76 -18.15 2.12
CA LEU A 71 -3.19 -18.40 2.26
C LEU A 71 -3.85 -18.68 0.91
N SER A 72 -3.53 -17.90 -0.14
CA SER A 72 -4.10 -18.14 -1.47
C SER A 72 -3.76 -19.53 -2.01
N GLN A 73 -2.53 -19.99 -1.81
CA GLN A 73 -2.11 -21.32 -2.23
C GLN A 73 -2.74 -22.44 -1.39
N TYR A 74 -2.81 -22.32 -0.05
CA TYR A 74 -3.45 -23.33 0.79
C TYR A 74 -4.98 -23.42 0.56
N VAL A 75 -5.64 -22.27 0.34
CA VAL A 75 -7.05 -22.24 -0.09
C VAL A 75 -7.21 -22.96 -1.43
N GLY A 76 -6.30 -22.73 -2.40
CA GLY A 76 -6.29 -23.42 -3.68
C GLY A 76 -6.14 -24.94 -3.56
N LYS A 77 -5.23 -25.41 -2.69
CA LYS A 77 -5.03 -26.83 -2.35
C LYS A 77 -6.19 -27.44 -1.59
N LYS A 78 -7.10 -26.64 -1.04
CA LYS A 78 -8.14 -27.05 -0.06
C LYS A 78 -7.53 -27.64 1.22
N ASP A 79 -6.30 -27.27 1.55
CA ASP A 79 -5.57 -27.67 2.74
C ASP A 79 -5.94 -26.76 3.92
N LYS A 80 -6.96 -27.18 4.68
CA LYS A 80 -7.45 -26.41 5.83
C LYS A 80 -6.44 -26.33 6.96
N GLU A 81 -5.62 -27.34 7.16
CA GLU A 81 -4.60 -27.33 8.22
C GLU A 81 -3.47 -26.34 7.89
N GLY A 82 -2.97 -26.38 6.66
CA GLY A 82 -1.99 -25.40 6.17
C GLY A 82 -2.52 -23.97 6.24
N GLU A 83 -3.79 -23.76 5.88
CA GLU A 83 -4.45 -22.47 5.97
C GLU A 83 -4.53 -21.95 7.42
N TYR A 84 -4.91 -22.80 8.38
CA TYR A 84 -4.91 -22.44 9.81
C TYR A 84 -3.54 -22.07 10.33
N LYS A 85 -2.53 -22.89 10.02
CA LYS A 85 -1.15 -22.65 10.47
C LYS A 85 -0.58 -21.36 9.88
N ALA A 86 -0.78 -21.15 8.57
CA ALA A 86 -0.34 -19.92 7.89
C ALA A 86 -1.01 -18.67 8.46
N PHE A 87 -2.34 -18.70 8.65
CA PHE A 87 -3.07 -17.59 9.24
C PHE A 87 -2.63 -17.29 10.67
N SER A 88 -2.57 -18.30 11.53
CA SER A 88 -2.23 -18.13 12.94
C SER A 88 -0.80 -17.59 13.12
N LEU A 89 0.16 -18.14 12.37
CA LEU A 89 1.56 -17.69 12.40
C LEU A 89 1.67 -16.23 11.96
N SER A 90 1.04 -15.90 10.83
CA SER A 90 1.07 -14.54 10.28
C SER A 90 0.34 -13.55 11.18
N LEU A 91 -0.80 -13.95 11.78
CA LEU A 91 -1.54 -13.12 12.73
C LEU A 91 -0.71 -12.83 14.00
N VAL A 92 -0.09 -13.87 14.58
CA VAL A 92 0.81 -13.68 15.73
C VAL A 92 1.97 -12.74 15.37
N SER A 93 2.58 -12.93 14.20
CA SER A 93 3.66 -12.04 13.74
C SER A 93 3.20 -10.60 13.56
N ALA A 94 2.04 -10.37 12.93
CA ALA A 94 1.48 -9.03 12.76
C ALA A 94 1.12 -8.37 14.10
N LEU A 95 0.50 -9.12 15.02
CA LEU A 95 0.17 -8.64 16.35
C LEU A 95 1.42 -8.36 17.19
N SER A 96 2.48 -9.18 17.08
CA SER A 96 3.76 -8.94 17.77
C SER A 96 4.40 -7.64 17.29
N VAL A 97 4.40 -7.38 15.98
CA VAL A 97 4.88 -6.12 15.41
C VAL A 97 4.03 -4.95 15.93
N ALA A 98 2.71 -5.04 15.83
CA ALA A 98 1.79 -4.00 16.31
C ALA A 98 1.98 -3.72 17.80
N SER A 99 2.14 -4.77 18.63
CA SER A 99 2.37 -4.65 20.08
C SER A 99 3.73 -4.01 20.37
N LEU A 100 4.77 -4.33 19.63
CA LEU A 100 6.08 -3.69 19.76
C LEU A 100 5.98 -2.19 19.47
N PHE A 101 5.38 -1.81 18.34
CA PHE A 101 5.18 -0.40 17.99
C PHE A 101 4.30 0.34 19.01
N PHE A 102 3.25 -0.32 19.51
CA PHE A 102 2.39 0.20 20.57
C PHE A 102 3.19 0.47 21.85
N LEU A 103 3.94 -0.51 22.35
CA LEU A 103 4.74 -0.38 23.58
C LEU A 103 5.78 0.73 23.45
N VAL A 104 6.49 0.79 22.32
CA VAL A 104 7.49 1.83 22.06
C VAL A 104 6.84 3.22 22.00
N SER A 105 5.64 3.34 21.41
CA SER A 105 4.88 4.60 21.35
C SER A 105 4.37 5.07 22.71
N ILE A 106 4.02 4.14 23.60
CA ILE A 106 3.57 4.49 24.96
C ILE A 106 4.74 4.86 25.87
N LEU A 107 5.83 4.08 25.81
CA LEU A 107 6.96 4.24 26.72
C LEU A 107 7.87 5.41 26.33
N PHE A 108 8.10 5.62 25.04
CA PHE A 108 9.09 6.58 24.54
C PHE A 108 8.55 7.56 23.49
N PRO A 109 7.34 8.14 23.62
CA PRO A 109 6.75 8.95 22.56
C PRO A 109 7.54 10.23 22.29
N SER A 110 8.02 10.91 23.34
CA SER A 110 8.79 12.15 23.18
C SER A 110 10.18 11.91 22.58
N PHE A 111 10.81 10.77 22.86
CA PHE A 111 12.05 10.39 22.21
C PHE A 111 11.84 10.15 20.72
N ILE A 112 10.80 9.41 20.36
CA ILE A 112 10.46 9.14 18.95
C ILE A 112 10.18 10.46 18.22
N MET A 113 9.35 11.33 18.79
CA MET A 113 8.99 12.59 18.16
C MET A 113 10.16 13.57 18.10
N GLY A 114 11.08 13.51 19.06
CA GLY A 114 12.33 14.26 19.05
C GLY A 114 13.28 13.89 17.89
N LEU A 115 13.14 12.71 17.28
CA LEU A 115 13.87 12.34 16.07
C LEU A 115 13.36 13.07 14.82
N TYR A 116 12.12 13.58 14.85
CA TYR A 116 11.49 14.28 13.72
C TYR A 116 11.53 15.81 13.84
N SER A 117 11.64 16.35 15.06
CA SER A 117 11.61 17.80 15.29
C SER A 117 12.42 18.18 16.52
N THR A 118 12.88 19.44 16.56
CA THR A 118 13.49 20.09 17.75
C THR A 118 12.52 21.06 18.43
N ASP A 119 11.35 21.33 17.84
CA ASP A 119 10.32 22.19 18.41
C ASP A 119 9.57 21.47 19.53
N LEU A 120 9.76 21.91 20.76
CA LEU A 120 9.14 21.33 21.95
C LEU A 120 7.61 21.38 21.92
N ALA A 121 7.02 22.43 21.32
CA ALA A 121 5.55 22.53 21.20
C ALA A 121 5.02 21.43 20.27
N ALA A 122 5.65 21.25 19.10
CA ALA A 122 5.30 20.19 18.16
C ALA A 122 5.54 18.79 18.73
N ILE A 123 6.66 18.58 19.45
CA ILE A 123 6.99 17.30 20.11
C ILE A 123 5.93 16.92 21.13
N ASN A 124 5.47 17.86 21.97
CA ASN A 124 4.47 17.59 23.01
C ASN A 124 3.13 17.18 22.40
N VAL A 125 2.64 17.94 21.41
CA VAL A 125 1.39 17.60 20.69
C VAL A 125 1.50 16.27 19.95
N ALA A 126 2.63 16.04 19.26
CA ALA A 126 2.88 14.78 18.54
C ALA A 126 2.97 13.58 19.47
N SER A 127 3.57 13.75 20.67
CA SER A 127 3.69 12.69 21.68
C SER A 127 2.33 12.30 22.26
N SER A 128 1.48 13.26 22.57
CA SER A 128 0.10 13.01 23.01
C SER A 128 -0.70 12.31 21.92
N TYR A 129 -0.63 12.81 20.70
CA TYR A 129 -1.28 12.20 19.53
C TYR A 129 -0.81 10.75 19.32
N LEU A 130 0.52 10.51 19.33
CA LEU A 130 1.11 9.18 19.10
C LEU A 130 0.67 8.18 20.17
N ARG A 131 0.65 8.58 21.44
CA ARG A 131 0.16 7.72 22.53
C ARG A 131 -1.26 7.24 22.27
N ILE A 132 -2.16 8.15 21.88
CA ILE A 132 -3.57 7.81 21.64
C ILE A 132 -3.68 6.95 20.38
N VAL A 133 -3.12 7.39 19.23
CA VAL A 133 -3.29 6.68 17.96
C VAL A 133 -2.66 5.28 17.97
N SER A 134 -1.62 5.06 18.79
CA SER A 134 -0.97 3.75 18.94
C SER A 134 -1.92 2.65 19.44
N LEU A 135 -3.00 3.00 20.17
CA LEU A 135 -4.05 2.08 20.56
C LEU A 135 -4.74 1.43 19.34
N SER A 136 -4.70 2.08 18.18
CA SER A 136 -5.27 1.53 16.93
C SER A 136 -4.37 0.51 16.24
N PHE A 137 -3.08 0.38 16.58
CA PHE A 137 -2.14 -0.50 15.88
C PHE A 137 -2.54 -1.98 15.97
N ILE A 138 -2.99 -2.44 17.13
CA ILE A 138 -3.42 -3.83 17.32
C ILE A 138 -4.70 -4.14 16.53
N PRO A 139 -5.80 -3.35 16.66
CA PRO A 139 -6.98 -3.53 15.82
C PRO A 139 -6.68 -3.46 14.31
N MET A 140 -5.81 -2.52 13.91
CA MET A 140 -5.37 -2.37 12.51
C MET A 140 -4.66 -3.63 12.00
N ALA A 141 -3.71 -4.18 12.75
CA ALA A 141 -2.99 -5.39 12.36
C ALA A 141 -3.94 -6.57 12.18
N PHE A 142 -4.89 -6.76 13.11
CA PHE A 142 -5.91 -7.79 12.99
C PHE A 142 -6.80 -7.56 11.75
N MET A 143 -7.26 -6.32 11.55
CA MET A 143 -8.12 -5.95 10.41
C MET A 143 -7.45 -6.23 9.07
N LEU A 144 -6.16 -5.90 8.92
CA LEU A 144 -5.39 -6.16 7.71
C LEU A 144 -5.24 -7.66 7.45
N MET A 145 -4.90 -8.45 8.49
CA MET A 145 -4.78 -9.90 8.40
C MET A 145 -6.11 -10.59 8.07
N ALA A 146 -7.19 -10.19 8.76
CA ALA A 146 -8.53 -10.71 8.49
C ALA A 146 -8.99 -10.38 7.06
N SER A 147 -8.72 -9.15 6.59
CA SER A 147 -9.02 -8.71 5.22
C SER A 147 -8.32 -9.59 4.18
N ALA A 148 -7.03 -9.89 4.38
CA ALA A 148 -6.26 -10.76 3.49
C ALA A 148 -6.86 -12.18 3.44
N SER A 149 -7.17 -12.77 4.59
CA SER A 149 -7.80 -14.10 4.68
C SER A 149 -9.16 -14.15 4.00
N LEU A 150 -10.02 -13.14 4.25
CA LEU A 150 -11.35 -13.06 3.65
C LEU A 150 -11.30 -12.88 2.12
N ARG A 151 -10.34 -12.10 1.60
CA ARG A 151 -10.12 -11.96 0.15
C ARG A 151 -9.69 -13.29 -0.48
N CYS A 152 -8.80 -14.04 0.15
CA CYS A 152 -8.40 -15.37 -0.32
C CYS A 152 -9.56 -16.37 -0.35
N ARG A 153 -10.61 -16.15 0.44
CA ARG A 153 -11.83 -16.97 0.51
C ARG A 153 -13.02 -16.41 -0.28
N ASP A 154 -12.76 -15.52 -1.22
CA ASP A 154 -13.77 -14.87 -2.10
C ASP A 154 -14.82 -14.02 -1.34
N LYS A 155 -14.48 -13.55 -0.13
CA LYS A 155 -15.32 -12.69 0.71
C LYS A 155 -14.78 -11.26 0.82
N ALA A 156 -14.23 -10.72 -0.26
CA ALA A 156 -13.61 -9.39 -0.30
C ALA A 156 -14.60 -8.23 0.01
N LYS A 157 -15.90 -8.46 -0.12
CA LYS A 157 -16.95 -7.48 0.24
C LYS A 157 -16.99 -7.18 1.75
N LEU A 158 -16.68 -8.15 2.61
CA LEU A 158 -16.75 -7.94 4.06
C LEU A 158 -15.74 -6.89 4.56
N PRO A 159 -14.43 -6.99 4.25
CA PRO A 159 -13.49 -5.93 4.62
C PRO A 159 -13.79 -4.59 3.94
N MET A 160 -14.36 -4.58 2.73
CA MET A 160 -14.81 -3.36 2.07
C MET A 160 -15.89 -2.65 2.89
N TYR A 161 -16.94 -3.35 3.34
CA TYR A 161 -17.98 -2.75 4.19
C TYR A 161 -17.42 -2.26 5.52
N ALA A 162 -16.56 -3.05 6.17
CA ALA A 162 -15.92 -2.62 7.42
C ALA A 162 -15.10 -1.34 7.23
N THR A 163 -14.34 -1.24 6.14
CA THR A 163 -13.60 -0.01 5.80
C THR A 163 -14.55 1.16 5.52
N PHE A 164 -15.63 0.95 4.77
CA PHE A 164 -16.61 2.00 4.47
C PHE A 164 -17.18 2.59 5.76
N PHE A 165 -17.70 1.76 6.66
CA PHE A 165 -18.25 2.24 7.94
C PHE A 165 -17.21 2.90 8.82
N SER A 166 -15.99 2.34 8.88
CA SER A 166 -14.88 2.91 9.64
C SER A 166 -14.51 4.31 9.16
N VAL A 167 -14.43 4.48 7.85
CA VAL A 167 -14.03 5.73 7.21
C VAL A 167 -15.10 6.81 7.40
N VAL A 168 -16.37 6.50 7.17
CA VAL A 168 -17.48 7.41 7.43
C VAL A 168 -17.51 7.81 8.90
N LEU A 169 -17.37 6.84 9.81
CA LEU A 169 -17.34 7.10 11.24
C LEU A 169 -16.14 7.98 11.63
N ASN A 170 -14.97 7.72 11.09
CA ASN A 170 -13.76 8.52 11.33
C ASN A 170 -13.99 9.99 10.94
N THR A 171 -14.56 10.24 9.76
CA THR A 171 -14.85 11.59 9.29
C THR A 171 -15.84 12.30 10.21
N VAL A 172 -16.92 11.62 10.59
CA VAL A 172 -17.91 12.20 11.51
C VAL A 172 -17.30 12.48 12.89
N LEU A 173 -16.54 11.54 13.43
CA LEU A 173 -15.88 11.72 14.73
C LEU A 173 -14.80 12.80 14.69
N ASN A 174 -14.05 12.94 13.60
CA ASN A 174 -13.11 14.04 13.41
C ASN A 174 -13.83 15.38 13.47
N TYR A 175 -14.95 15.52 12.75
CA TYR A 175 -15.76 16.74 12.81
C TYR A 175 -16.23 17.02 14.23
N VAL A 176 -16.78 16.04 14.94
CA VAL A 176 -17.29 16.20 16.30
C VAL A 176 -16.17 16.54 17.29
N PHE A 177 -15.07 15.81 17.26
CA PHE A 177 -13.99 15.99 18.24
C PHE A 177 -13.14 17.23 17.98
N ILE A 178 -12.91 17.59 16.72
CA ILE A 178 -12.12 18.77 16.35
C ILE A 178 -12.93 20.05 16.51
N PHE A 179 -14.15 20.10 15.93
CA PHE A 179 -14.90 21.36 15.83
C PHE A 179 -15.93 21.55 16.94
N ILE A 180 -16.61 20.50 17.40
CA ILE A 180 -17.63 20.61 18.44
C ILE A 180 -16.98 20.54 19.83
N PHE A 181 -16.17 19.51 20.08
CA PHE A 181 -15.50 19.35 21.39
C PHE A 181 -14.15 20.08 21.49
N GLN A 182 -13.66 20.65 20.42
CA GLN A 182 -12.42 21.44 20.34
C GLN A 182 -11.20 20.73 20.95
N LYS A 183 -11.15 19.39 20.76
CA LYS A 183 -10.04 18.56 21.29
C LYS A 183 -8.78 18.57 20.43
N GLY A 184 -8.75 19.36 19.36
CA GLY A 184 -7.57 19.53 18.51
C GLY A 184 -7.02 18.20 17.96
N ALA A 185 -5.69 18.05 18.00
CA ALA A 185 -5.00 16.87 17.52
C ALA A 185 -5.38 15.58 18.26
N GLU A 186 -5.58 15.63 19.57
CA GLU A 186 -6.01 14.47 20.37
C GLU A 186 -7.39 13.97 19.93
N GLY A 187 -8.29 14.89 19.56
CA GLY A 187 -9.60 14.53 19.00
C GLY A 187 -9.49 13.70 17.72
N ALA A 188 -8.61 14.09 16.81
CA ALA A 188 -8.33 13.33 15.58
C ALA A 188 -7.76 11.94 15.88
N ALA A 189 -6.88 11.83 16.89
CA ALA A 189 -6.33 10.54 17.32
C ALA A 189 -7.43 9.62 17.87
N TRP A 190 -8.32 10.11 18.72
CA TRP A 190 -9.46 9.34 19.24
C TRP A 190 -10.43 8.91 18.14
N ALA A 191 -10.73 9.78 17.18
CA ALA A 191 -11.55 9.44 16.03
C ALA A 191 -10.97 8.24 15.26
N THR A 192 -9.65 8.23 15.05
CA THR A 192 -8.94 7.12 14.39
C THR A 192 -9.01 5.83 15.21
N VAL A 193 -8.78 5.87 16.51
CA VAL A 193 -8.86 4.70 17.40
C VAL A 193 -10.26 4.09 17.37
N ILE A 194 -11.28 4.90 17.58
CA ILE A 194 -12.68 4.43 17.64
C ILE A 194 -13.09 3.82 16.31
N SER A 195 -12.78 4.47 15.19
CA SER A 195 -13.15 3.96 13.86
C SER A 195 -12.43 2.65 13.51
N GLN A 196 -11.16 2.49 13.90
CA GLN A 196 -10.42 1.23 13.71
C GLN A 196 -10.96 0.12 14.61
N LEU A 197 -11.35 0.40 15.84
CA LEU A 197 -12.02 -0.55 16.74
C LEU A 197 -13.36 -1.00 16.16
N VAL A 198 -14.15 -0.09 15.61
CA VAL A 198 -15.44 -0.42 14.97
C VAL A 198 -15.20 -1.29 13.73
N ALA A 199 -14.22 -0.99 12.90
CA ALA A 199 -13.85 -1.84 11.76
C ALA A 199 -13.48 -3.26 12.21
N PHE A 200 -12.65 -3.38 13.26
CA PHE A 200 -12.29 -4.65 13.87
C PHE A 200 -13.53 -5.43 14.33
N VAL A 201 -14.43 -4.80 15.06
CA VAL A 201 -15.67 -5.43 15.55
C VAL A 201 -16.57 -5.88 14.38
N ILE A 202 -16.74 -5.05 13.35
CA ILE A 202 -17.51 -5.40 12.15
C ILE A 202 -16.95 -6.66 11.49
N VAL A 203 -15.63 -6.73 11.30
CA VAL A 203 -15.00 -7.91 10.69
C VAL A 203 -15.10 -9.14 11.57
N MET A 204 -15.00 -9.01 12.89
CA MET A 204 -15.19 -10.12 13.83
C MET A 204 -16.61 -10.64 13.81
N VAL A 205 -17.61 -9.77 13.80
CA VAL A 205 -19.03 -10.16 13.81
C VAL A 205 -19.43 -10.78 12.47
N LEU A 206 -19.10 -10.14 11.36
CA LEU A 206 -19.54 -10.60 10.03
C LEU A 206 -18.62 -11.68 9.43
N GLY A 207 -17.32 -11.62 9.71
CA GLY A 207 -16.30 -12.48 9.13
C GLY A 207 -15.77 -13.57 10.06
N GLY A 208 -15.97 -13.46 11.38
CA GLY A 208 -15.31 -14.30 12.39
C GLY A 208 -15.51 -15.79 12.20
N LYS A 209 -16.72 -16.22 11.83
CA LYS A 209 -17.02 -17.63 11.52
C LYS A 209 -16.27 -18.17 10.28
N THR A 210 -15.80 -17.27 9.42
CA THR A 210 -15.07 -17.62 8.19
C THR A 210 -13.56 -17.61 8.39
N LEU A 211 -13.08 -16.88 9.40
CA LEU A 211 -11.64 -16.78 9.68
C LEU A 211 -11.12 -18.11 10.24
N PRO A 212 -9.90 -18.54 9.83
CA PRO A 212 -9.30 -19.76 10.33
C PRO A 212 -8.66 -19.52 11.72
N VAL A 213 -9.47 -19.38 12.78
CA VAL A 213 -9.02 -18.98 14.13
C VAL A 213 -8.78 -20.18 15.07
N LYS A 214 -8.89 -21.43 14.64
CA LYS A 214 -8.57 -22.57 15.51
C LYS A 214 -7.06 -22.64 15.75
N VAL A 215 -6.67 -22.52 17.01
CA VAL A 215 -5.28 -22.72 17.44
C VAL A 215 -4.97 -24.23 17.35
N GLY A 216 -4.41 -24.65 16.23
CA GLY A 216 -3.94 -26.03 16.06
C GLY A 216 -2.64 -26.24 16.86
N LYS A 217 -2.59 -27.24 17.73
CA LYS A 217 -1.36 -27.71 18.41
C LYS A 217 -0.46 -28.48 17.42
N GLY A 218 -0.09 -27.89 16.27
CA GLY A 218 0.80 -28.53 15.30
C GLY A 218 2.24 -28.01 15.44
N LYS A 219 3.25 -28.89 15.30
CA LYS A 219 4.66 -28.50 15.23
C LYS A 219 4.87 -27.57 14.04
N GLY A 220 5.06 -26.25 14.31
CA GLY A 220 5.10 -25.18 13.31
C GLY A 220 6.42 -25.03 12.52
N GLY A 221 7.40 -25.95 12.70
CA GLY A 221 8.78 -25.76 12.21
C GLY A 221 8.90 -25.49 10.69
N ASP A 222 8.22 -26.26 9.85
CA ASP A 222 8.35 -26.12 8.39
C ASP A 222 7.55 -24.93 7.83
N TYR A 223 6.39 -24.65 8.41
CA TYR A 223 5.58 -23.48 8.05
C TYR A 223 6.27 -22.16 8.43
N GLY A 224 6.95 -22.12 9.58
CA GLY A 224 7.71 -20.95 10.03
C GLY A 224 8.88 -20.64 9.09
N LYS A 225 9.64 -21.65 8.66
CA LYS A 225 10.72 -21.48 7.69
C LYS A 225 10.21 -21.00 6.33
N ALA A 226 9.11 -21.58 5.83
CA ALA A 226 8.49 -21.17 4.58
C ALA A 226 7.99 -19.72 4.67
N PHE A 227 7.35 -19.34 5.77
CA PHE A 227 6.87 -17.99 6.01
C PHE A 227 8.03 -16.97 6.05
N LEU A 228 9.09 -17.23 6.81
CA LEU A 228 10.25 -16.34 6.89
C LEU A 228 10.96 -16.20 5.54
N LYS A 229 11.05 -17.28 4.76
CA LYS A 229 11.63 -17.25 3.41
C LYS A 229 10.86 -16.33 2.46
N ILE A 230 9.55 -16.20 2.64
CA ILE A 230 8.71 -15.29 1.87
C ILE A 230 8.76 -13.88 2.46
N LEU A 231 8.70 -13.75 3.78
CA LEU A 231 8.60 -12.48 4.48
C LEU A 231 9.88 -11.64 4.38
N LEU A 232 11.04 -12.23 4.65
CA LEU A 232 12.29 -11.47 4.73
C LEU A 232 12.63 -10.71 3.45
N PRO A 233 12.56 -11.31 2.24
CA PRO A 233 12.78 -10.55 1.01
C PRO A 233 11.78 -9.41 0.82
N ILE A 234 10.50 -9.60 1.21
CA ILE A 234 9.49 -8.54 1.13
C ILE A 234 9.85 -7.39 2.07
N MET A 235 10.20 -7.68 3.32
CA MET A 235 10.58 -6.64 4.30
C MET A 235 11.79 -5.82 3.83
N VAL A 236 12.82 -6.49 3.34
CA VAL A 236 14.02 -5.82 2.81
C VAL A 236 13.67 -4.96 1.60
N CYS A 237 12.83 -5.48 0.70
CA CYS A 237 12.36 -4.77 -0.48
C CYS A 237 11.58 -3.50 -0.12
N GLU A 238 10.58 -3.61 0.77
CA GLU A 238 9.75 -2.47 1.21
C GLU A 238 10.58 -1.40 1.94
N PHE A 239 11.57 -1.82 2.75
CA PHE A 239 12.47 -0.91 3.42
C PHE A 239 13.35 -0.14 2.43
N LEU A 240 14.01 -0.85 1.51
CA LEU A 240 14.88 -0.24 0.49
C LEU A 240 14.08 0.63 -0.50
N TRP A 241 12.87 0.20 -0.86
CA TRP A 241 11.97 1.03 -1.67
C TRP A 241 11.61 2.33 -0.96
N SER A 242 11.26 2.28 0.32
CA SER A 242 10.96 3.47 1.12
C SER A 242 12.16 4.42 1.23
N LEU A 243 13.38 3.89 1.36
CA LEU A 243 14.60 4.71 1.33
C LEU A 243 14.79 5.37 -0.03
N GLY A 244 14.58 4.65 -1.12
CA GLY A 244 14.66 5.19 -2.49
C GLY A 244 13.68 6.36 -2.72
N GLU A 245 12.44 6.21 -2.28
CA GLU A 245 11.43 7.29 -2.35
C GLU A 245 11.87 8.54 -1.55
N ASN A 246 12.54 8.37 -0.41
CA ASN A 246 13.10 9.51 0.35
C ASN A 246 14.24 10.19 -0.43
N VAL A 247 15.09 9.44 -1.11
CA VAL A 247 16.15 10.02 -1.98
C VAL A 247 15.51 10.80 -3.12
N TYR A 248 14.47 10.27 -3.77
CA TYR A 248 13.74 11.00 -4.83
C TYR A 248 13.14 12.30 -4.30
N GLY A 249 12.49 12.26 -3.14
CA GLY A 249 11.97 13.47 -2.49
C GLY A 249 13.06 14.50 -2.20
N GLY A 250 14.24 14.07 -1.76
CA GLY A 250 15.41 14.92 -1.55
C GLY A 250 15.89 15.54 -2.87
N VAL A 251 15.98 14.77 -3.94
CA VAL A 251 16.36 15.26 -5.28
C VAL A 251 15.39 16.34 -5.76
N TYR A 252 14.08 16.13 -5.62
CA TYR A 252 13.07 17.11 -6.03
C TYR A 252 13.18 18.43 -5.24
N GLY A 253 13.45 18.32 -3.93
CA GLY A 253 13.68 19.49 -3.08
C GLY A 253 14.92 20.32 -3.46
N HIS A 254 16.00 19.64 -3.90
CA HIS A 254 17.23 20.31 -4.35
C HIS A 254 17.11 20.99 -5.73
N ILE A 255 16.17 20.54 -6.58
CA ILE A 255 15.91 21.21 -7.87
C ILE A 255 15.25 22.58 -7.66
N GLY A 256 14.41 22.73 -6.63
CA GLY A 256 13.79 24.00 -6.29
C GLY A 256 12.42 23.83 -5.61
N THR A 257 12.02 24.85 -4.89
CA THR A 257 10.76 24.86 -4.11
C THR A 257 9.53 24.67 -4.99
N ASP A 258 9.47 25.36 -6.14
CA ASP A 258 8.36 25.25 -7.10
C ASP A 258 8.26 23.84 -7.67
N SER A 259 9.41 23.23 -7.94
CA SER A 259 9.50 21.85 -8.43
C SER A 259 8.97 20.85 -7.40
N ALA A 260 9.38 20.99 -6.14
CA ALA A 260 8.90 20.15 -5.05
C ALA A 260 7.40 20.33 -4.82
N ALA A 261 6.91 21.58 -4.84
CA ALA A 261 5.47 21.89 -4.72
C ALA A 261 4.67 21.26 -5.85
N ALA A 262 5.11 21.38 -7.10
CA ALA A 262 4.45 20.80 -8.27
C ALA A 262 4.40 19.26 -8.19
N MET A 263 5.46 18.61 -7.67
CA MET A 263 5.46 17.17 -7.45
C MET A 263 4.42 16.76 -6.40
N VAL A 264 4.35 17.49 -5.28
CA VAL A 264 3.34 17.23 -4.22
C VAL A 264 1.93 17.35 -4.78
N LEU A 265 1.64 18.34 -5.62
CA LEU A 265 0.34 18.48 -6.29
C LEU A 265 -0.01 17.30 -7.20
N SER A 266 0.97 16.56 -7.70
CA SER A 266 0.72 15.40 -8.55
C SER A 266 0.35 14.12 -7.78
N TYR A 267 0.72 13.99 -6.49
CA TYR A 267 0.51 12.77 -5.70
C TYR A 267 -0.95 12.32 -5.57
N PRO A 268 -1.95 13.19 -5.37
CA PRO A 268 -3.35 12.74 -5.28
C PRO A 268 -3.80 11.99 -6.54
N ILE A 269 -3.46 12.48 -7.73
CA ILE A 269 -3.78 11.82 -9.01
C ILE A 269 -3.06 10.48 -9.13
N GLN A 270 -1.77 10.44 -8.76
CA GLN A 270 -0.98 9.21 -8.77
C GLN A 270 -1.60 8.16 -7.83
N ASN A 271 -1.98 8.56 -6.62
CA ASN A 271 -2.57 7.67 -5.61
C ASN A 271 -3.95 7.14 -6.05
N ILE A 272 -4.80 7.97 -6.67
CA ILE A 272 -6.10 7.53 -7.20
C ILE A 272 -5.89 6.49 -8.30
N MET A 273 -4.97 6.72 -9.24
CA MET A 273 -4.68 5.75 -10.30
C MET A 273 -4.16 4.43 -9.76
N ILE A 274 -3.15 4.47 -8.90
CA ILE A 274 -2.58 3.26 -8.28
C ILE A 274 -3.65 2.55 -7.44
N GLY A 275 -4.40 3.27 -6.62
CA GLY A 275 -5.48 2.73 -5.79
C GLY A 275 -6.55 2.02 -6.62
N THR A 276 -6.95 2.61 -7.76
CA THR A 276 -7.94 2.01 -8.67
C THR A 276 -7.47 0.67 -9.21
N LEU A 277 -6.19 0.52 -9.55
CA LEU A 277 -5.63 -0.68 -10.18
C LEU A 277 -5.01 -1.67 -9.17
N THR A 278 -4.86 -1.28 -7.91
CA THR A 278 -4.44 -2.17 -6.81
C THR A 278 -5.39 -3.36 -6.66
N GLY A 279 -6.70 -3.15 -6.88
CA GLY A 279 -7.68 -4.24 -6.87
C GLY A 279 -7.37 -5.33 -7.90
N VAL A 280 -6.96 -4.96 -9.10
CA VAL A 280 -6.56 -5.91 -10.16
C VAL A 280 -5.28 -6.65 -9.77
N SER A 281 -4.29 -5.97 -9.22
CA SER A 281 -3.05 -6.59 -8.75
C SER A 281 -3.28 -7.59 -7.62
N GLN A 282 -4.10 -7.24 -6.62
CA GLN A 282 -4.44 -8.16 -5.53
C GLN A 282 -5.27 -9.34 -6.01
N ALA A 283 -6.24 -9.12 -6.91
CA ALA A 283 -6.98 -10.21 -7.53
C ALA A 283 -6.05 -11.15 -8.31
N ALA A 284 -5.07 -10.60 -9.02
CA ALA A 284 -4.06 -11.40 -9.73
C ALA A 284 -3.28 -12.30 -8.78
N GLY A 285 -2.76 -11.75 -7.68
CA GLY A 285 -2.02 -12.52 -6.67
C GLY A 285 -2.85 -13.64 -6.05
N ILE A 286 -4.10 -13.37 -5.70
CA ILE A 286 -5.00 -14.36 -5.07
C ILE A 286 -5.44 -15.43 -6.06
N MET A 287 -5.90 -15.05 -7.26
CA MET A 287 -6.40 -16.00 -8.26
C MET A 287 -5.28 -16.93 -8.76
N VAL A 288 -4.13 -16.34 -9.12
CA VAL A 288 -2.97 -17.11 -9.58
C VAL A 288 -2.42 -17.97 -8.44
N GLY A 289 -2.33 -17.44 -7.22
CA GLY A 289 -1.91 -18.20 -6.04
C GLY A 289 -2.79 -19.44 -5.78
N LYS A 290 -4.12 -19.32 -5.90
CA LYS A 290 -5.05 -20.45 -5.80
C LYS A 290 -4.81 -21.49 -6.88
N MET A 291 -4.59 -21.07 -8.13
CA MET A 291 -4.31 -21.98 -9.24
C MET A 291 -2.98 -22.71 -9.05
N LEU A 292 -1.93 -22.01 -8.59
CA LEU A 292 -0.64 -22.61 -8.27
C LEU A 292 -0.75 -23.61 -7.12
N GLY A 293 -1.52 -23.28 -6.09
CA GLY A 293 -1.81 -24.18 -4.97
C GLY A 293 -2.46 -25.48 -5.43
N ASN A 294 -3.40 -25.39 -6.39
CA ASN A 294 -4.07 -26.54 -7.00
C ASN A 294 -3.25 -27.23 -8.11
N LYS A 295 -2.00 -26.77 -8.37
CA LYS A 295 -1.11 -27.25 -9.44
C LYS A 295 -1.67 -27.08 -10.86
N ASP A 296 -2.60 -26.14 -11.04
CA ASP A 296 -3.22 -25.81 -12.33
C ASP A 296 -2.41 -24.71 -13.04
N TYR A 297 -1.25 -25.11 -13.54
CA TYR A 297 -0.26 -24.19 -14.11
C TYR A 297 -0.73 -23.57 -15.44
N ASP A 298 -1.50 -24.30 -16.25
CA ASP A 298 -1.99 -23.81 -17.54
C ASP A 298 -2.99 -22.67 -17.36
N ASN A 299 -3.97 -22.86 -16.47
CA ASN A 299 -4.92 -21.80 -16.14
C ASN A 299 -4.24 -20.63 -15.40
N ALA A 300 -3.22 -20.89 -14.58
CA ALA A 300 -2.43 -19.83 -13.93
C ALA A 300 -1.74 -18.95 -14.98
N LEU A 301 -1.09 -19.56 -15.98
CA LEU A 301 -0.42 -18.83 -17.06
C LEU A 301 -1.41 -18.06 -17.95
N TRP A 302 -2.51 -18.69 -18.32
CA TRP A 302 -3.57 -18.08 -19.14
C TRP A 302 -4.21 -16.88 -18.42
N SER A 303 -4.55 -17.04 -17.15
CA SER A 303 -5.11 -15.96 -16.32
C SER A 303 -4.12 -14.81 -16.14
N SER A 304 -2.86 -15.11 -15.86
CA SER A 304 -1.79 -14.13 -15.69
C SER A 304 -1.64 -13.22 -16.91
N ARG A 305 -1.61 -13.79 -18.13
CA ARG A 305 -1.51 -13.01 -19.37
C ARG A 305 -2.69 -12.03 -19.52
N ARG A 306 -3.91 -12.47 -19.22
CA ARG A 306 -5.11 -11.63 -19.32
C ARG A 306 -5.15 -10.53 -18.28
N LEU A 307 -4.75 -10.84 -17.04
CA LEU A 307 -4.70 -9.85 -15.95
C LEU A 307 -3.73 -8.72 -16.26
N VAL A 308 -2.55 -9.04 -16.82
CA VAL A 308 -1.60 -8.00 -17.29
C VAL A 308 -2.22 -7.16 -18.40
N VAL A 309 -2.86 -7.78 -19.41
CA VAL A 309 -3.49 -7.03 -20.50
C VAL A 309 -4.61 -6.14 -19.98
N TYR A 310 -5.47 -6.63 -19.09
CA TYR A 310 -6.56 -5.81 -18.51
C TYR A 310 -6.01 -4.65 -17.66
N GLY A 311 -4.94 -4.87 -16.91
CA GLY A 311 -4.27 -3.81 -16.18
C GLY A 311 -3.67 -2.74 -17.10
N LEU A 312 -2.99 -3.15 -18.17
CA LEU A 312 -2.44 -2.23 -19.16
C LEU A 312 -3.54 -1.44 -19.90
N LEU A 313 -4.63 -2.08 -20.28
CA LEU A 313 -5.77 -1.40 -20.90
C LEU A 313 -6.43 -0.41 -19.92
N GLY A 314 -6.72 -0.85 -18.70
CA GLY A 314 -7.31 0.00 -17.67
C GLY A 314 -6.41 1.19 -17.33
N SER A 315 -5.11 0.96 -17.19
CA SER A 315 -4.14 2.05 -16.93
C SER A 315 -4.02 3.01 -18.12
N GLY A 316 -4.07 2.49 -19.35
CA GLY A 316 -4.09 3.32 -20.55
C GLY A 316 -5.30 4.26 -20.61
N ILE A 317 -6.49 3.76 -20.27
CA ILE A 317 -7.71 4.58 -20.20
C ILE A 317 -7.56 5.68 -19.14
N ILE A 318 -7.10 5.32 -17.93
CA ILE A 318 -6.91 6.31 -16.87
C ILE A 318 -5.81 7.32 -17.24
N SER A 319 -4.72 6.88 -17.89
CA SER A 319 -3.66 7.76 -18.40
C SER A 319 -4.21 8.80 -19.38
N LEU A 320 -5.05 8.37 -20.32
CA LEU A 320 -5.74 9.31 -21.22
C LEU A 320 -6.62 10.30 -20.47
N LEU A 321 -7.38 9.84 -19.47
CA LEU A 321 -8.18 10.74 -18.64
C LEU A 321 -7.30 11.76 -17.91
N ILE A 322 -6.17 11.35 -17.33
CA ILE A 322 -5.22 12.26 -16.68
C ILE A 322 -4.70 13.30 -17.70
N MET A 323 -4.33 12.88 -18.91
CA MET A 323 -3.84 13.79 -19.94
C MET A 323 -4.85 14.88 -20.30
N PHE A 324 -6.14 14.55 -20.38
CA PHE A 324 -7.18 15.54 -20.72
C PHE A 324 -7.63 16.37 -19.51
N THR A 325 -7.67 15.79 -18.31
CA THR A 325 -8.20 16.46 -17.11
C THR A 325 -7.14 17.26 -16.33
N ARG A 326 -5.84 17.04 -16.59
CA ARG A 326 -4.74 17.71 -15.85
C ARG A 326 -4.84 19.23 -15.75
N PRO A 327 -5.20 19.99 -16.82
CA PRO A 327 -5.28 21.45 -16.70
C PRO A 327 -6.41 21.87 -15.76
N PHE A 328 -7.57 21.19 -15.84
CA PHE A 328 -8.70 21.43 -14.96
C PHE A 328 -8.35 21.07 -13.51
N TYR A 329 -7.71 19.93 -13.27
CA TYR A 329 -7.28 19.51 -11.94
C TYR A 329 -6.35 20.56 -11.29
N LEU A 330 -5.33 21.01 -12.03
CA LEU A 330 -4.37 21.97 -11.51
C LEU A 330 -4.98 23.39 -11.32
N SER A 331 -6.03 23.74 -12.04
CA SER A 331 -6.73 25.02 -11.86
C SER A 331 -7.49 25.13 -10.54
N ILE A 332 -7.75 24.01 -9.87
CA ILE A 332 -8.41 23.98 -8.55
C ILE A 332 -7.48 24.57 -7.46
N TYR A 333 -6.17 24.49 -7.66
CA TYR A 333 -5.19 24.96 -6.69
C TYR A 333 -4.82 26.42 -6.94
N ASN A 334 -4.79 27.19 -5.85
CA ASN A 334 -4.33 28.57 -5.88
C ASN A 334 -2.81 28.65 -5.74
N VAL A 335 -2.12 28.38 -6.84
CA VAL A 335 -0.64 28.36 -6.93
C VAL A 335 -0.18 29.22 -8.09
N GLU A 336 1.09 29.62 -8.07
CA GLU A 336 1.73 30.38 -9.16
C GLU A 336 1.67 29.61 -10.49
N GLU A 337 1.63 30.34 -11.60
CA GLU A 337 1.56 29.76 -12.95
C GLU A 337 2.78 28.88 -13.26
N SER A 338 3.97 29.23 -12.72
CA SER A 338 5.18 28.41 -12.78
C SER A 338 4.96 27.01 -12.23
N VAL A 339 4.41 26.91 -11.01
CA VAL A 339 4.12 25.63 -10.32
C VAL A 339 3.06 24.84 -11.08
N ARG A 340 2.02 25.51 -11.59
CA ARG A 340 0.96 24.90 -12.40
C ARG A 340 1.49 24.32 -13.69
N SER A 341 2.36 25.05 -14.41
CA SER A 341 2.99 24.60 -15.63
C SER A 341 3.88 23.36 -15.38
N ILE A 342 4.74 23.42 -14.35
CA ILE A 342 5.60 22.28 -13.96
C ILE A 342 4.76 21.07 -13.57
N GLY A 343 3.71 21.24 -12.78
CA GLY A 343 2.80 20.19 -12.38
C GLY A 343 2.09 19.52 -13.57
N SER A 344 1.71 20.32 -14.58
CA SER A 344 1.13 19.80 -15.82
C SER A 344 2.11 18.93 -16.60
N MET A 345 3.40 19.30 -16.68
CA MET A 345 4.43 18.49 -17.31
C MET A 345 4.70 17.19 -16.53
N ILE A 346 4.76 17.25 -15.19
CA ILE A 346 4.92 16.06 -14.34
C ILE A 346 3.76 15.08 -14.56
N LEU A 347 2.52 15.57 -14.54
CA LEU A 347 1.34 14.72 -14.77
C LEU A 347 1.32 14.13 -16.19
N MET A 348 1.84 14.84 -17.19
CA MET A 348 2.00 14.31 -18.54
C MET A 348 3.00 13.15 -18.56
N VAL A 349 4.19 13.33 -17.98
CA VAL A 349 5.20 12.27 -17.86
C VAL A 349 4.63 11.08 -17.11
N TYR A 350 3.94 11.33 -15.98
CA TYR A 350 3.29 10.28 -15.21
C TYR A 350 2.28 9.49 -16.05
N ALA A 351 1.42 10.16 -16.84
CA ALA A 351 0.44 9.49 -17.68
C ALA A 351 1.08 8.55 -18.72
N PHE A 352 2.27 8.88 -19.21
CA PHE A 352 3.02 7.98 -20.12
C PHE A 352 3.62 6.77 -19.38
N ILE A 353 4.16 6.97 -18.19
CA ILE A 353 4.84 5.91 -17.43
C ILE A 353 3.86 5.05 -16.62
N ALA A 354 2.70 5.56 -16.26
CA ALA A 354 1.75 4.87 -15.41
C ALA A 354 1.32 3.49 -15.91
N PRO A 355 1.11 3.22 -17.23
CA PRO A 355 0.83 1.86 -17.71
C PRO A 355 1.98 0.89 -17.43
N VAL A 356 3.23 1.34 -17.50
CA VAL A 356 4.40 0.51 -17.18
C VAL A 356 4.43 0.21 -15.68
N LYS A 357 4.20 1.22 -14.84
CA LYS A 357 4.14 1.08 -13.38
C LYS A 357 3.04 0.12 -12.94
N VAL A 358 1.87 0.23 -13.53
CA VAL A 358 0.75 -0.71 -13.29
C VAL A 358 1.08 -2.12 -13.80
N GLY A 359 1.73 -2.23 -14.95
CA GLY A 359 2.24 -3.51 -15.46
C GLY A 359 3.15 -4.20 -14.45
N ASN A 360 4.09 -3.47 -13.84
CA ASN A 360 4.95 -3.97 -12.77
C ASN A 360 4.16 -4.38 -11.53
N MET A 361 3.22 -3.54 -11.09
CA MET A 361 2.39 -3.82 -9.92
C MET A 361 1.60 -5.13 -10.07
N ILE A 362 1.06 -5.41 -11.27
CA ILE A 362 0.29 -6.63 -11.54
C ILE A 362 1.24 -7.81 -11.77
N LEU A 363 2.27 -7.65 -12.59
CA LEU A 363 3.18 -8.72 -12.97
C LEU A 363 4.08 -9.14 -11.80
N ALA A 364 4.86 -8.21 -11.25
CA ALA A 364 5.79 -8.49 -10.16
C ALA A 364 5.05 -8.58 -8.81
N GLY A 365 4.25 -7.58 -8.46
CA GLY A 365 3.55 -7.48 -7.18
C GLY A 365 2.44 -8.52 -6.99
N GLY A 366 1.67 -8.81 -8.04
CA GLY A 366 0.58 -9.79 -8.02
C GLY A 366 1.06 -11.19 -8.42
N ILE A 367 1.41 -11.37 -9.70
CA ILE A 367 1.59 -12.68 -10.33
C ILE A 367 2.87 -13.39 -9.87
N LEU A 368 4.04 -12.78 -10.04
CA LEU A 368 5.32 -13.44 -9.73
C LEU A 368 5.46 -13.75 -8.24
N ARG A 369 4.99 -12.83 -7.37
CA ARG A 369 5.00 -13.05 -5.91
C ARG A 369 4.09 -14.21 -5.48
N SER A 370 3.00 -14.49 -6.19
CA SER A 370 2.05 -15.55 -5.85
C SER A 370 2.66 -16.96 -5.85
N GLY A 371 3.76 -17.18 -6.59
CA GLY A 371 4.54 -18.41 -6.58
C GLY A 371 5.52 -18.54 -5.40
N GLY A 372 5.50 -17.61 -4.44
CA GLY A 372 6.40 -17.63 -3.27
C GLY A 372 7.86 -17.27 -3.58
N ARG A 373 8.18 -16.84 -4.82
CA ARG A 373 9.53 -16.41 -5.24
C ARG A 373 9.73 -14.91 -5.03
N THR A 374 9.52 -14.49 -3.78
CA THR A 374 9.67 -13.08 -3.36
C THR A 374 11.12 -12.61 -3.40
N ASP A 375 12.07 -13.55 -3.36
CA ASP A 375 13.49 -13.33 -3.60
C ASP A 375 13.77 -12.70 -4.97
N ILE A 376 13.14 -13.23 -6.02
CA ILE A 376 13.33 -12.75 -7.40
C ILE A 376 12.67 -11.37 -7.58
N THR A 377 11.43 -11.22 -7.13
CA THR A 377 10.73 -9.94 -7.25
C THR A 377 11.40 -8.85 -6.43
N GLY A 378 11.86 -9.17 -5.21
CA GLY A 378 12.64 -8.24 -4.39
C GLY A 378 13.95 -7.82 -5.06
N ALA A 379 14.68 -8.76 -5.68
CA ALA A 379 15.89 -8.42 -6.42
C ALA A 379 15.60 -7.49 -7.62
N ILE A 380 14.50 -7.71 -8.35
CA ILE A 380 14.08 -6.82 -9.46
C ILE A 380 13.79 -5.43 -8.94
N ASP A 381 13.04 -5.30 -7.83
CA ASP A 381 12.68 -4.02 -7.25
C ASP A 381 13.91 -3.26 -6.74
N ILE A 382 14.83 -3.94 -6.02
CA ILE A 382 16.05 -3.34 -5.48
C ILE A 382 16.98 -2.88 -6.61
N LEU A 383 17.21 -3.73 -7.61
CA LEU A 383 18.03 -3.36 -8.77
C LEU A 383 17.41 -2.20 -9.56
N GLY A 384 16.09 -2.18 -9.71
CA GLY A 384 15.38 -1.06 -10.33
C GLY A 384 15.63 0.24 -9.58
N THR A 385 15.28 0.30 -8.29
CA THR A 385 15.40 1.53 -7.50
C THR A 385 16.86 1.96 -7.32
N TRP A 386 17.72 1.08 -6.81
CA TRP A 386 19.09 1.44 -6.41
C TRP A 386 20.12 1.30 -7.52
N GLY A 387 19.88 0.40 -8.50
CA GLY A 387 20.77 0.22 -9.64
C GLY A 387 20.49 1.20 -10.79
N ILE A 388 19.25 1.71 -10.90
CA ILE A 388 18.83 2.53 -12.05
C ILE A 388 18.20 3.83 -11.58
N GLY A 389 17.12 3.79 -10.81
CA GLY A 389 16.31 4.96 -10.48
C GLY A 389 17.09 6.02 -9.69
N VAL A 390 17.72 5.64 -8.57
CA VAL A 390 18.52 6.56 -7.74
C VAL A 390 19.71 7.12 -8.51
N PRO A 391 20.55 6.32 -9.21
CA PRO A 391 21.62 6.87 -10.03
C PRO A 391 21.13 7.85 -11.11
N LEU A 392 20.07 7.49 -11.83
CA LEU A 392 19.52 8.37 -12.88
C LEU A 392 18.93 9.67 -12.29
N ALA A 393 18.27 9.59 -11.13
CA ALA A 393 17.77 10.78 -10.44
C ALA A 393 18.90 11.73 -10.06
N LEU A 394 19.99 11.21 -9.48
CA LEU A 394 21.15 12.01 -9.09
C LEU A 394 21.89 12.56 -10.31
N ILE A 395 22.16 11.76 -11.33
CA ILE A 395 22.86 12.20 -12.55
C ILE A 395 22.04 13.28 -13.27
N SER A 396 20.74 13.07 -13.45
CA SER A 396 19.89 14.01 -14.19
C SER A 396 19.68 15.33 -13.46
N SER A 397 19.65 15.32 -12.12
CA SER A 397 19.47 16.54 -11.32
C SER A 397 20.80 17.28 -11.06
N SER A 398 21.84 16.56 -10.60
CA SER A 398 23.08 17.20 -10.12
C SER A 398 24.14 17.41 -11.22
N LEU A 399 24.21 16.51 -12.24
CA LEU A 399 25.18 16.56 -13.29
C LEU A 399 24.63 17.26 -14.55
N LEU A 400 23.40 16.89 -14.95
CA LEU A 400 22.78 17.39 -16.16
C LEU A 400 21.89 18.63 -15.91
N HIS A 401 21.60 18.96 -14.66
CA HIS A 401 20.75 20.07 -14.24
C HIS A 401 19.42 20.14 -15.01
N LEU A 402 18.78 18.97 -15.23
CA LEU A 402 17.53 18.88 -15.97
C LEU A 402 16.36 19.41 -15.13
N PRO A 403 15.32 19.96 -15.79
CA PRO A 403 14.09 20.34 -15.10
C PRO A 403 13.38 19.10 -14.54
N ILE A 404 12.61 19.27 -13.46
CA ILE A 404 12.05 18.18 -12.65
C ILE A 404 11.25 17.15 -13.47
N HIS A 405 10.50 17.56 -14.47
CA HIS A 405 9.71 16.64 -15.30
C HIS A 405 10.58 15.69 -16.11
N LEU A 406 11.78 16.13 -16.55
CA LEU A 406 12.76 15.27 -17.21
C LEU A 406 13.53 14.40 -16.20
N VAL A 407 13.84 14.92 -15.00
CA VAL A 407 14.39 14.11 -13.91
C VAL A 407 13.41 13.00 -13.54
N TYR A 408 12.11 13.33 -13.43
CA TYR A 408 11.06 12.36 -13.15
C TYR A 408 10.91 11.31 -14.26
N LEU A 409 11.07 11.71 -15.53
CA LEU A 409 11.10 10.77 -16.66
C LEU A 409 12.31 9.84 -16.58
N MET A 410 13.51 10.39 -16.34
CA MET A 410 14.76 9.62 -16.27
C MET A 410 14.74 8.57 -15.16
N LEU A 411 14.36 8.95 -13.93
CA LEU A 411 14.25 7.98 -12.84
C LEU A 411 13.17 6.94 -13.12
N SER A 412 12.08 7.31 -13.78
CA SER A 412 10.98 6.39 -14.11
C SER A 412 11.37 5.32 -15.15
N LEU A 413 12.54 5.43 -15.82
CA LEU A 413 13.07 4.37 -16.67
C LEU A 413 13.34 3.07 -15.88
N GLU A 414 13.53 3.16 -14.56
CA GLU A 414 13.61 1.97 -13.69
C GLU A 414 12.39 1.07 -13.87
N GLU A 415 11.19 1.66 -14.01
CA GLU A 415 9.94 0.90 -14.18
C GLU A 415 9.92 0.12 -15.50
N VAL A 416 10.48 0.69 -16.55
CA VAL A 416 10.61 0.02 -17.86
C VAL A 416 11.53 -1.19 -17.74
N VAL A 417 12.70 -1.02 -17.10
CA VAL A 417 13.65 -2.12 -16.91
C VAL A 417 13.07 -3.21 -16.02
N ARG A 418 12.39 -2.84 -14.92
CA ARG A 418 11.68 -3.80 -14.05
C ARG A 418 10.65 -4.60 -14.85
N LEU A 419 9.87 -3.95 -15.71
CA LEU A 419 8.86 -4.62 -16.52
C LEU A 419 9.50 -5.60 -17.50
N ILE A 420 10.57 -5.20 -18.19
CA ILE A 420 11.31 -6.08 -19.11
C ILE A 420 11.86 -7.30 -18.37
N VAL A 421 12.55 -7.10 -17.24
CA VAL A 421 13.11 -8.20 -16.45
C VAL A 421 12.00 -9.08 -15.90
N GLY A 422 10.90 -8.48 -15.41
CA GLY A 422 9.70 -9.19 -14.96
C GLY A 422 9.11 -10.08 -16.04
N PHE A 423 9.00 -9.59 -17.29
CA PHE A 423 8.54 -10.40 -18.42
C PHE A 423 9.49 -11.54 -18.79
N VAL A 424 10.80 -11.32 -18.69
CA VAL A 424 11.80 -12.39 -18.91
C VAL A 424 11.64 -13.50 -17.86
N VAL A 425 11.48 -13.13 -16.58
CA VAL A 425 11.22 -14.07 -15.49
C VAL A 425 9.88 -14.80 -15.70
N PHE A 426 8.84 -14.07 -16.09
CA PHE A 426 7.52 -14.63 -16.40
C PHE A 426 7.59 -15.68 -17.50
N LYS A 427 8.25 -15.37 -18.62
CA LYS A 427 8.42 -16.31 -19.75
C LYS A 427 9.19 -17.58 -19.40
N LYS A 428 10.18 -17.48 -18.49
CA LYS A 428 10.96 -18.65 -18.03
C LYS A 428 10.15 -19.63 -17.18
N GLY A 429 8.97 -19.27 -16.69
CA GLY A 429 8.05 -20.14 -15.95
C GLY A 429 8.53 -20.61 -14.57
N LYS A 430 9.78 -20.33 -14.18
CA LYS A 430 10.37 -20.78 -12.90
C LYS A 430 9.73 -20.18 -11.64
N TRP A 431 8.84 -19.20 -11.81
CA TRP A 431 8.10 -18.57 -10.73
C TRP A 431 6.88 -19.41 -10.31
N MET A 432 6.36 -20.27 -11.19
CA MET A 432 5.20 -21.10 -10.91
C MET A 432 5.58 -22.25 -9.96
N LYS A 433 5.51 -21.97 -8.67
CA LYS A 433 5.74 -22.96 -7.62
C LYS A 433 4.52 -23.11 -6.73
N SER A 434 4.21 -24.34 -6.37
CA SER A 434 3.27 -24.69 -5.32
C SER A 434 4.05 -24.86 -4.01
N LEU A 435 3.59 -24.20 -2.92
CA LEU A 435 4.11 -24.34 -1.56
C LEU A 435 3.77 -25.71 -0.98
#